data_2981244b873b922f1aab44c967ab1a04
#
_entry.id   2981244b873b922f1aab44c967ab1a04
#
_cell.length_a   1.000
_cell.length_b   1.000
_cell.length_c   1.000
_cell.angle_alpha   90.00
_cell.angle_beta   90.00
_cell.angle_gamma   90.00
#
_symmetry.space_group_name_H-M   'P 1'
#
loop_
_entity.id
_entity.type
_entity.pdbx_description
1 polymer ?
#
loop_
_entity_poly.entity_id
_entity_poly.type
_entity_poly.pdbx_seq_one_letter_code
_entity_poly.pdbx_strand_id
1 'polypeptide(L)'
;QLHNTHWGLVCPAETPEGQACGLVKNLSLMCSISVGTSTDPIVDYMITRNMEVLEEYEPMRYPNATKIFLNGSWIGVHQDPKSLVRDVQQLRRANQIPSEVSLVRDIRDREFKIFSDAGRVMRPLFVVQQEDDPEAGTTKGSLALTKEMIQRLEASVDLDPESEEYFGWQGLVNEG
;
A
#
# COMPACT_ATOMS: atom_id res chain seq x y z
N GLN A 1 10.11 24.77 -6.85
CA GLN A 1 9.15 24.43 -7.91
C GLN A 1 8.17 23.38 -7.40
N LEU A 2 6.90 23.63 -7.64
CA LEU A 2 5.83 22.70 -7.27
C LEU A 2 5.53 21.77 -8.44
N HIS A 3 5.60 20.46 -8.20
CA HIS A 3 5.26 19.44 -9.17
C HIS A 3 3.85 18.90 -8.91
N ASN A 4 3.15 18.46 -9.94
CA ASN A 4 1.80 17.92 -9.78
C ASN A 4 1.76 16.64 -8.94
N THR A 5 2.83 15.85 -8.91
CA THR A 5 2.95 14.65 -8.07
C THR A 5 3.03 14.96 -6.57
N HIS A 6 3.25 16.22 -6.20
CA HIS A 6 3.23 16.65 -4.80
C HIS A 6 1.83 16.76 -4.20
N TRP A 7 0.79 16.60 -4.98
CA TRP A 7 -0.60 16.73 -4.54
C TRP A 7 -0.89 15.83 -3.34
N GLY A 8 -1.28 16.47 -2.24
CA GLY A 8 -1.59 15.78 -0.99
C GLY A 8 -0.40 15.27 -0.19
N LEU A 9 0.83 15.42 -0.69
CA LEU A 9 2.05 14.97 -0.03
C LEU A 9 2.87 16.14 0.51
N VAL A 10 2.94 17.24 -0.24
CA VAL A 10 3.72 18.43 0.11
C VAL A 10 2.80 19.65 0.17
N CYS A 11 2.99 20.50 1.18
CA CYS A 11 2.26 21.76 1.30
C CYS A 11 2.58 22.66 0.11
N PRO A 12 1.56 23.15 -0.64
CA PRO A 12 1.80 23.99 -1.81
C PRO A 12 2.21 25.41 -1.47
N ALA A 13 2.04 25.85 -0.22
CA ALA A 13 2.21 27.25 0.17
C ALA A 13 3.41 27.48 1.08
N GLU A 14 3.76 26.52 1.93
CA GLU A 14 4.79 26.70 2.94
C GLU A 14 6.18 26.36 2.38
N THR A 15 6.97 27.41 2.11
CA THR A 15 8.34 27.30 1.65
C THR A 15 9.06 28.60 2.00
N PRO A 16 10.38 28.57 2.29
CA PRO A 16 11.16 29.78 2.54
C PRO A 16 11.19 30.72 1.34
N GLU A 17 11.33 32.00 1.58
CA GLU A 17 11.63 33.00 0.55
C GLU A 17 13.14 33.00 0.22
N GLY A 18 13.47 33.31 -1.02
CA GLY A 18 14.87 33.45 -1.47
C GLY A 18 15.42 32.18 -2.11
N GLN A 19 16.71 31.91 -1.88
CA GLN A 19 17.43 30.83 -2.57
C GLN A 19 16.90 29.43 -2.24
N ALA A 20 16.37 29.23 -1.03
CA ALA A 20 15.80 27.94 -0.59
C ALA A 20 14.33 27.73 -1.01
N CYS A 21 13.76 28.66 -1.77
CA CYS A 21 12.39 28.57 -2.24
C CYS A 21 12.16 27.29 -3.08
N GLY A 22 11.22 26.47 -2.69
CA GLY A 22 10.91 25.20 -3.35
C GLY A 22 11.86 24.04 -3.02
N LEU A 23 13.02 24.31 -2.42
CA LEU A 23 13.97 23.27 -2.00
C LEU A 23 13.63 22.74 -0.61
N VAL A 24 13.26 23.62 0.30
CA VAL A 24 12.76 23.24 1.63
C VAL A 24 11.23 23.09 1.54
N LYS A 25 10.75 21.94 1.89
CA LYS A 25 9.34 21.55 1.76
C LYS A 25 8.77 21.13 3.10
N ASN A 26 7.46 21.27 3.24
CA ASN A 26 6.72 20.83 4.41
C ASN A 26 5.72 19.75 4.00
N LEU A 27 5.54 18.74 4.85
CA LEU A 27 4.59 17.67 4.59
C LEU A 27 3.15 18.17 4.75
N SER A 28 2.24 17.61 3.94
CA SER A 28 0.81 17.79 4.12
C SER A 28 0.34 17.09 5.41
N LEU A 29 -0.84 17.49 5.92
CA LEU A 29 -1.36 16.98 7.20
C LEU A 29 -1.57 15.47 7.24
N MET A 30 -1.97 14.87 6.13
CA MET A 30 -2.22 13.43 6.04
C MET A 30 -1.04 12.64 5.45
N CYS A 31 0.06 13.31 5.15
CA CYS A 31 1.25 12.67 4.61
C CYS A 31 2.05 12.01 5.73
N SER A 32 2.57 10.83 5.44
CA SER A 32 3.49 10.11 6.31
C SER A 32 4.70 9.63 5.53
N ILE A 33 5.76 9.28 6.26
CA ILE A 33 7.01 8.78 5.66
C ILE A 33 7.22 7.35 6.15
N SER A 34 7.54 6.44 5.23
CA SER A 34 7.80 5.05 5.59
C SER A 34 9.07 4.91 6.45
N VAL A 35 9.01 4.02 7.41
CA VAL A 35 10.11 3.72 8.34
C VAL A 35 10.99 2.59 7.81
N GLY A 36 10.44 1.74 6.99
CA GLY A 36 11.09 0.54 6.47
C GLY A 36 10.70 -0.72 7.23
N THR A 37 10.56 -1.81 6.51
CA THR A 37 10.18 -3.12 7.06
C THR A 37 10.94 -4.23 6.38
N SER A 38 10.98 -5.41 7.04
CA SER A 38 11.58 -6.61 6.47
C SER A 38 10.79 -7.13 5.27
N THR A 39 11.50 -7.62 4.27
CA THR A 39 10.92 -8.18 3.04
C THR A 39 10.75 -9.70 3.08
N ASP A 40 11.36 -10.39 4.02
CA ASP A 40 11.37 -11.84 4.08
C ASP A 40 9.98 -12.48 4.11
N PRO A 41 9.01 -12.00 4.91
CA PRO A 41 7.65 -12.54 4.92
C PRO A 41 6.96 -12.42 3.56
N ILE A 42 7.24 -11.35 2.81
CA ILE A 42 6.62 -11.09 1.50
C ILE A 42 7.15 -12.10 0.47
N VAL A 43 8.46 -12.32 0.46
CA VAL A 43 9.12 -13.30 -0.44
C VAL A 43 8.58 -14.71 -0.17
N ASP A 44 8.55 -15.13 1.08
CA ASP A 44 8.07 -16.44 1.48
C ASP A 44 6.61 -16.67 1.07
N TYR A 45 5.77 -15.66 1.26
CA TYR A 45 4.38 -15.71 0.83
C TYR A 45 4.25 -15.84 -0.69
N MET A 46 5.00 -15.05 -1.47
CA MET A 46 4.94 -15.12 -2.94
C MET A 46 5.41 -16.46 -3.48
N ILE A 47 6.41 -17.08 -2.85
CA ILE A 47 6.85 -18.44 -3.21
C ILE A 47 5.71 -19.43 -3.03
N THR A 48 4.92 -19.33 -1.97
CA THR A 48 3.75 -20.20 -1.75
C THR A 48 2.64 -19.95 -2.78
N ARG A 49 2.66 -18.80 -3.47
CA ARG A 49 1.71 -18.40 -4.51
C ARG A 49 2.25 -18.56 -5.93
N ASN A 50 3.14 -19.52 -6.11
CA ASN A 50 3.70 -19.92 -7.41
C ASN A 50 4.64 -18.90 -8.06
N MET A 51 5.30 -18.07 -7.28
CA MET A 51 6.44 -17.30 -7.78
C MET A 51 7.60 -18.24 -8.05
N GLU A 52 8.14 -18.20 -9.27
CA GLU A 52 9.39 -18.88 -9.59
C GLU A 52 10.57 -17.98 -9.22
N VAL A 53 11.49 -18.47 -8.39
CA VAL A 53 12.72 -17.74 -8.09
C VAL A 53 13.59 -17.61 -9.34
N LEU A 54 14.40 -16.56 -9.39
CA LEU A 54 15.15 -16.23 -10.59
C LEU A 54 16.12 -17.34 -11.03
N GLU A 55 16.69 -18.08 -10.08
CA GLU A 55 17.60 -19.17 -10.33
C GLU A 55 16.95 -20.36 -11.06
N GLU A 56 15.64 -20.54 -10.88
CA GLU A 56 14.85 -21.62 -11.50
C GLU A 56 14.14 -21.16 -12.79
N TYR A 57 14.23 -19.87 -13.11
CA TYR A 57 13.52 -19.32 -14.26
C TYR A 57 14.16 -19.67 -15.59
N GLU A 58 13.36 -20.24 -16.49
CA GLU A 58 13.73 -20.55 -17.87
C GLU A 58 12.95 -19.65 -18.83
N PRO A 59 13.59 -18.64 -19.46
CA PRO A 59 12.90 -17.68 -20.33
C PRO A 59 12.19 -18.31 -21.54
N MET A 60 12.74 -19.40 -22.05
CA MET A 60 12.15 -20.11 -23.19
C MET A 60 10.83 -20.78 -22.86
N ARG A 61 10.66 -21.22 -21.61
CA ARG A 61 9.47 -21.92 -21.15
C ARG A 61 8.29 -20.95 -20.90
N TYR A 62 8.58 -19.76 -20.36
CA TYR A 62 7.57 -18.76 -20.00
C TYR A 62 7.98 -17.36 -20.51
N PRO A 63 7.86 -17.11 -21.83
CA PRO A 63 8.34 -15.84 -22.40
C PRO A 63 7.50 -14.62 -21.98
N ASN A 64 6.27 -14.85 -21.52
CA ASN A 64 5.34 -13.78 -21.16
C ASN A 64 5.18 -13.61 -19.64
N ALA A 65 6.06 -14.22 -18.83
CA ALA A 65 6.01 -14.10 -17.39
C ALA A 65 6.28 -12.65 -16.93
N THR A 66 5.59 -12.25 -15.88
CA THR A 66 5.79 -10.94 -15.26
C THR A 66 6.98 -11.00 -14.29
N LYS A 67 7.89 -10.06 -14.43
CA LYS A 67 9.04 -9.92 -13.53
C LYS A 67 8.60 -9.37 -12.19
N ILE A 68 9.17 -9.92 -11.11
CA ILE A 68 8.92 -9.45 -9.75
C ILE A 68 10.19 -8.80 -9.21
N PHE A 69 10.03 -7.53 -8.81
CA PHE A 69 11.10 -6.73 -8.22
C PHE A 69 10.79 -6.45 -6.76
N LEU A 70 11.78 -6.59 -5.91
CA LEU A 70 11.70 -6.28 -4.49
C LEU A 70 12.80 -5.30 -4.13
N ASN A 71 12.41 -4.06 -3.79
CA ASN A 71 13.35 -2.97 -3.50
C ASN A 71 14.41 -2.77 -4.60
N GLY A 72 13.99 -2.91 -5.85
CA GLY A 72 14.85 -2.74 -7.01
C GLY A 72 15.61 -3.99 -7.47
N SER A 73 15.55 -5.09 -6.72
CA SER A 73 16.17 -6.36 -7.09
C SER A 73 15.17 -7.28 -7.79
N TRP A 74 15.56 -7.84 -8.91
CA TRP A 74 14.76 -8.84 -9.60
C TRP A 74 14.89 -10.18 -8.89
N ILE A 75 13.80 -10.63 -8.24
CA ILE A 75 13.82 -11.83 -7.39
C ILE A 75 13.17 -13.05 -8.03
N GLY A 76 12.32 -12.85 -9.01
CA GLY A 76 11.61 -13.95 -9.65
C GLY A 76 10.65 -13.51 -10.73
N VAL A 77 9.81 -14.45 -11.15
CA VAL A 77 8.77 -14.25 -12.16
C VAL A 77 7.47 -14.92 -11.74
N HIS A 78 6.36 -14.44 -12.29
CA HIS A 78 5.05 -15.04 -12.07
C HIS A 78 4.24 -15.05 -13.36
N GLN A 79 3.48 -16.13 -13.58
CA GLN A 79 2.70 -16.32 -14.80
C GLN A 79 1.33 -15.67 -14.73
N ASP A 80 0.75 -15.54 -13.53
CA ASP A 80 -0.54 -14.91 -13.29
C ASP A 80 -0.39 -13.72 -12.31
N PRO A 81 0.10 -12.57 -12.80
CA PRO A 81 0.35 -11.41 -11.96
C PRO A 81 -0.91 -10.82 -11.35
N LYS A 82 -2.05 -10.92 -12.03
CA LYS A 82 -3.33 -10.40 -11.54
C LYS A 82 -3.74 -11.06 -10.22
N SER A 83 -3.64 -12.39 -10.17
CA SER A 83 -3.94 -13.16 -8.96
C SER A 83 -2.95 -12.86 -7.83
N LEU A 84 -1.65 -12.84 -8.15
CA LEU A 84 -0.61 -12.55 -7.16
C LEU A 84 -0.77 -11.16 -6.55
N VAL A 85 -0.97 -10.14 -7.38
CA VAL A 85 -1.14 -8.75 -6.91
C VAL A 85 -2.36 -8.63 -6.02
N ARG A 86 -3.49 -9.24 -6.40
CA ARG A 86 -4.70 -9.27 -5.60
C ARG A 86 -4.44 -9.91 -4.22
N ASP A 87 -3.78 -11.05 -4.19
CA ASP A 87 -3.51 -11.78 -2.96
C ASP A 87 -2.58 -10.99 -2.02
N VAL A 88 -1.54 -10.36 -2.56
CA VAL A 88 -0.63 -9.51 -1.78
C VAL A 88 -1.33 -8.25 -1.27
N GLN A 89 -2.20 -7.64 -2.06
CA GLN A 89 -3.01 -6.50 -1.61
C GLN A 89 -3.94 -6.87 -0.46
N GLN A 90 -4.59 -8.03 -0.53
CA GLN A 90 -5.45 -8.54 0.56
C GLN A 90 -4.64 -8.79 1.82
N LEU A 91 -3.45 -9.35 1.68
CA LEU A 91 -2.53 -9.59 2.79
C LEU A 91 -2.14 -8.27 3.49
N ARG A 92 -1.87 -7.23 2.70
CA ARG A 92 -1.58 -5.89 3.22
C ARG A 92 -2.79 -5.27 3.93
N ARG A 93 -3.99 -5.37 3.35
CA ARG A 93 -5.23 -4.86 3.95
C ARG A 93 -5.60 -5.58 5.24
N ALA A 94 -5.31 -6.88 5.32
CA ALA A 94 -5.49 -7.66 6.54
C ALA A 94 -4.39 -7.41 7.61
N ASN A 95 -3.45 -6.51 7.35
CA ASN A 95 -2.33 -6.20 8.23
C ASN A 95 -1.39 -7.38 8.53
N GLN A 96 -1.36 -8.35 7.64
CA GLN A 96 -0.40 -9.46 7.69
C GLN A 96 1.00 -9.02 7.25
N ILE A 97 1.05 -8.03 6.35
CA ILE A 97 2.25 -7.25 6.04
C ILE A 97 1.98 -5.79 6.39
N PRO A 98 3.01 -5.00 6.73
CA PRO A 98 2.83 -3.61 7.09
C PRO A 98 2.13 -2.80 6.00
N SER A 99 1.25 -1.89 6.40
CA SER A 99 0.48 -1.04 5.48
C SER A 99 1.34 -0.07 4.68
N GLU A 100 2.56 0.20 5.12
CA GLU A 100 3.50 1.07 4.42
C GLU A 100 4.18 0.44 3.20
N VAL A 101 4.02 -0.87 3.01
CA VAL A 101 4.55 -1.57 1.83
C VAL A 101 3.82 -1.11 0.58
N SER A 102 4.56 -0.65 -0.41
CA SER A 102 4.01 -0.18 -1.68
C SER A 102 4.04 -1.28 -2.72
N LEU A 103 2.95 -1.42 -3.45
CA LEU A 103 2.78 -2.42 -4.51
C LEU A 103 2.48 -1.67 -5.82
N VAL A 104 3.28 -1.88 -6.83
CA VAL A 104 3.12 -1.26 -8.15
C VAL A 104 3.11 -2.34 -9.21
N ARG A 105 2.01 -2.43 -9.96
CA ARG A 105 1.91 -3.32 -11.12
C ARG A 105 1.99 -2.50 -12.40
N ASP A 106 3.01 -2.75 -13.20
CA ASP A 106 3.12 -2.20 -14.55
C ASP A 106 2.67 -3.27 -15.55
N ILE A 107 1.46 -3.11 -16.06
CA ILE A 107 0.86 -4.06 -17.01
C ILE A 107 1.58 -4.01 -18.35
N ARG A 108 1.98 -2.83 -18.79
CA ARG A 108 2.61 -2.60 -20.09
C ARG A 108 3.99 -3.25 -20.17
N ASP A 109 4.81 -3.04 -19.14
CA ASP A 109 6.18 -3.55 -19.07
C ASP A 109 6.25 -4.94 -18.41
N ARG A 110 5.14 -5.48 -17.94
CA ARG A 110 5.04 -6.79 -17.27
C ARG A 110 5.98 -6.86 -16.08
N GLU A 111 5.83 -5.92 -15.17
CA GLU A 111 6.59 -5.83 -13.94
C GLU A 111 5.67 -5.70 -12.73
N PHE A 112 6.01 -6.38 -11.66
CA PHE A 112 5.40 -6.17 -10.35
C PHE A 112 6.49 -5.76 -9.37
N LYS A 113 6.38 -4.53 -8.87
CA LYS A 113 7.38 -3.93 -7.98
C LYS A 113 6.84 -3.80 -6.57
N ILE A 114 7.64 -4.21 -5.61
CA ILE A 114 7.33 -4.12 -4.18
C ILE A 114 8.40 -3.27 -3.53
N PHE A 115 7.98 -2.28 -2.75
CA PHE A 115 8.86 -1.39 -2.01
C PHE A 115 8.52 -1.43 -0.53
N SER A 116 9.50 -1.73 0.31
CA SER A 116 9.38 -1.76 1.76
C SER A 116 10.45 -0.94 2.47
N ASP A 117 11.28 -0.20 1.73
CA ASP A 117 12.33 0.64 2.27
C ASP A 117 11.79 1.87 3.01
N ALA A 118 12.66 2.54 3.73
CA ALA A 118 12.33 3.80 4.41
C ALA A 118 12.34 4.99 3.45
N GLY A 119 11.76 6.09 3.88
CA GLY A 119 11.90 7.40 3.19
C GLY A 119 10.90 7.66 2.07
N ARG A 120 9.94 6.78 1.84
CA ARG A 120 8.87 7.01 0.87
C ARG A 120 7.76 7.85 1.49
N VAL A 121 7.34 8.90 0.79
CA VAL A 121 6.18 9.69 1.19
C VAL A 121 4.91 9.01 0.73
N MET A 122 3.91 8.97 1.60
CA MET A 122 2.65 8.29 1.33
C MET A 122 1.50 8.97 2.04
N ARG A 123 0.29 8.71 1.56
CA ARG A 123 -0.95 9.16 2.19
C ARG A 123 -1.99 8.05 2.16
N PRO A 124 -2.92 7.99 3.11
CA PRO A 124 -4.02 7.05 3.07
C PRO A 124 -4.99 7.39 1.93
N LEU A 125 -5.53 6.37 1.30
CA LEU A 125 -6.58 6.48 0.28
C LEU A 125 -7.81 5.72 0.73
N PHE A 126 -8.98 6.20 0.31
CA PHE A 126 -10.23 5.48 0.54
C PHE A 126 -10.27 4.19 -0.27
N VAL A 127 -10.70 3.11 0.38
CA VAL A 127 -10.96 1.85 -0.30
C VAL A 127 -12.36 1.91 -0.94
N VAL A 128 -12.44 1.52 -2.20
CA VAL A 128 -13.70 1.44 -2.95
C VAL A 128 -14.20 0.00 -2.91
N GLN A 129 -15.48 -0.18 -2.63
CA GLN A 129 -16.11 -1.49 -2.58
C GLN A 129 -16.15 -2.12 -3.98
N GLN A 130 -15.61 -3.32 -4.10
CA GLN A 130 -15.54 -4.05 -5.38
C GLN A 130 -16.80 -4.85 -5.68
N GLU A 131 -17.51 -5.26 -4.65
CA GLU A 131 -18.74 -6.06 -4.72
C GLU A 131 -19.78 -5.49 -3.75
N ASP A 132 -21.04 -5.84 -3.98
CA ASP A 132 -22.10 -5.47 -3.05
C ASP A 132 -21.94 -6.25 -1.73
N ASP A 133 -22.01 -5.53 -0.61
CA ASP A 133 -22.01 -6.11 0.73
C ASP A 133 -23.34 -5.79 1.43
N PRO A 134 -24.29 -6.74 1.44
CA PRO A 134 -25.57 -6.53 2.08
C PRO A 134 -25.49 -6.41 3.61
N GLU A 135 -24.50 -7.04 4.24
CA GLU A 135 -24.33 -6.98 5.70
C GLU A 135 -23.86 -5.60 6.15
N ALA A 136 -22.91 -5.00 5.42
CA ALA A 136 -22.45 -3.64 5.69
C ALA A 136 -23.36 -2.56 5.08
N GLY A 137 -24.31 -2.94 4.23
CA GLY A 137 -25.20 -2.00 3.52
C GLY A 137 -24.49 -1.17 2.46
N THR A 138 -23.36 -1.64 1.95
CA THR A 138 -22.57 -0.97 0.94
C THR A 138 -22.75 -1.61 -0.43
N THR A 139 -22.74 -0.79 -1.48
CA THR A 139 -22.87 -1.23 -2.87
C THR A 139 -21.54 -1.09 -3.60
N LYS A 140 -21.38 -1.83 -4.68
CA LYS A 140 -20.22 -1.72 -5.57
C LYS A 140 -20.02 -0.26 -6.01
N GLY A 141 -18.80 0.22 -5.91
CA GLY A 141 -18.43 1.60 -6.29
C GLY A 141 -18.60 2.63 -5.17
N SER A 142 -19.20 2.27 -4.04
CA SER A 142 -19.25 3.11 -2.84
C SER A 142 -17.96 2.99 -2.01
N LEU A 143 -17.78 3.91 -1.07
CA LEU A 143 -16.64 3.82 -0.14
C LEU A 143 -16.86 2.68 0.86
N ALA A 144 -15.78 1.94 1.16
CA ALA A 144 -15.77 0.95 2.23
C ALA A 144 -15.88 1.60 3.62
N LEU A 145 -15.39 2.85 3.76
CA LEU A 145 -15.50 3.62 4.99
C LEU A 145 -16.95 3.99 5.29
N THR A 146 -17.43 3.63 6.48
CA THR A 146 -18.80 3.90 6.95
C THR A 146 -18.79 4.88 8.13
N LYS A 147 -19.94 5.49 8.40
CA LYS A 147 -20.12 6.37 9.57
C LYS A 147 -19.91 5.62 10.88
N GLU A 148 -20.25 4.34 10.92
CA GLU A 148 -20.05 3.47 12.10
C GLU A 148 -18.57 3.31 12.44
N MET A 149 -17.70 3.16 11.44
CA MET A 149 -16.27 3.09 11.63
C MET A 149 -15.71 4.39 12.23
N ILE A 150 -16.19 5.54 11.77
CA ILE A 150 -15.79 6.85 12.31
C ILE A 150 -16.26 7.00 13.76
N GLN A 151 -17.48 6.57 14.07
CA GLN A 151 -18.00 6.59 15.45
C GLN A 151 -17.20 5.66 16.36
N ARG A 152 -16.81 4.49 15.89
CA ARG A 152 -15.93 3.57 16.64
C ARG A 152 -14.57 4.20 16.90
N LEU A 153 -14.01 4.89 15.92
CA LEU A 153 -12.74 5.60 16.05
C LEU A 153 -12.83 6.70 17.11
N GLU A 154 -13.88 7.52 17.08
CA GLU A 154 -14.14 8.57 18.08
C GLU A 154 -14.33 8.00 19.49
N ALA A 155 -15.09 6.92 19.62
CA ALA A 155 -15.31 6.24 20.88
C ALA A 155 -14.04 5.59 21.46
N SER A 156 -13.07 5.25 20.60
CA SER A 156 -11.82 4.60 21.00
C SER A 156 -10.77 5.57 21.56
N VAL A 157 -10.99 6.88 21.47
CA VAL A 157 -10.01 7.88 21.94
C VAL A 157 -9.72 7.72 23.45
N ASP A 158 -10.75 7.36 24.23
CA ASP A 158 -10.66 7.19 25.69
C ASP A 158 -10.46 5.72 26.11
N LEU A 159 -10.35 4.80 25.16
CA LEU A 159 -10.13 3.37 25.46
C LEU A 159 -8.66 3.02 25.54
N ASP A 160 -8.35 1.98 26.31
CA ASP A 160 -7.01 1.39 26.37
C ASP A 160 -6.68 0.75 25.01
N PRO A 161 -5.52 1.06 24.41
CA PRO A 161 -5.08 0.45 23.16
C PRO A 161 -4.99 -1.09 23.18
N GLU A 162 -4.88 -1.71 24.35
CA GLU A 162 -4.86 -3.15 24.53
C GLU A 162 -6.28 -3.76 24.69
N SER A 163 -7.31 -2.93 24.78
CA SER A 163 -8.71 -3.38 24.87
C SER A 163 -9.19 -4.00 23.55
N GLU A 164 -9.99 -5.05 23.61
CA GLU A 164 -10.62 -5.67 22.45
C GLU A 164 -11.61 -4.74 21.73
N GLU A 165 -12.16 -3.76 22.45
CA GLU A 165 -13.08 -2.76 21.87
C GLU A 165 -12.36 -1.60 21.20
N TYR A 166 -11.02 -1.52 21.31
CA TYR A 166 -10.24 -0.45 20.72
C TYR A 166 -10.24 -0.54 19.20
N PHE A 167 -10.66 0.55 18.55
CA PHE A 167 -10.61 0.73 17.11
C PHE A 167 -9.82 1.99 16.79
N GLY A 168 -8.50 1.86 16.64
CA GLY A 168 -7.62 2.97 16.36
C GLY A 168 -7.39 3.21 14.87
N TRP A 169 -6.41 4.04 14.58
CA TRP A 169 -6.02 4.35 13.20
C TRP A 169 -5.70 3.09 12.37
N GLN A 170 -5.03 2.11 12.97
CA GLN A 170 -4.70 0.87 12.27
C GLN A 170 -5.96 0.08 11.89
N GLY A 171 -6.96 0.04 12.75
CA GLY A 171 -8.25 -0.58 12.44
C GLY A 171 -8.95 0.13 11.27
N LEU A 172 -8.92 1.45 11.26
CA LEU A 172 -9.47 2.25 10.17
C LEU A 172 -8.72 2.00 8.84
N VAL A 173 -7.41 1.90 8.87
CA VAL A 173 -6.58 1.58 7.70
C VAL A 173 -6.89 0.20 7.14
N ASN A 174 -7.16 -0.78 8.01
CA ASN A 174 -7.48 -2.14 7.58
C ASN A 174 -8.89 -2.29 6.99
N GLU A 175 -9.87 -1.58 7.54
CA GLU A 175 -11.28 -1.74 7.16
C GLU A 175 -11.78 -0.67 6.18
N GLY A 176 -11.22 0.50 6.20
CA GLY A 176 -11.70 1.66 5.43
C GLY A 176 -10.74 2.29 4.48
#